data_8e710b9b90e8750a65bc1191840aaa0c
#
_entry.id   8e710b9b90e8750a65bc1191840aaa0c
#
_cell.length_a   1.000
_cell.length_b   1.000
_cell.length_c   1.000
_cell.angle_alpha   90.00
_cell.angle_beta   90.00
_cell.angle_gamma   90.00
#
_symmetry.space_group_name_H-M   'P 1'
#
loop_
_entity.id
_entity.type
_entity.pdbx_description
1 polymer ?
#
loop_
_entity_poly.entity_id
_entity_poly.type
_entity_poly.pdbx_seq_one_letter_code
_entity_poly.pdbx_strand_id
1 'polypeptide(L)'
;MKKIFATLLALCLLNTASFSDVKLGIILGFTGPIESLTPDMAAGAELAIDEVNKAVNFSMGKVSGVRADSTCIDSSAATAAAERLITSDKVNGIMGADCSGVTTAILQQVAMANGVVMISPSATSPALSTVEDNNLFFRTAPSDARQGQVVADILKEKGLKKVAISYVNNDYGKGLAASIEENHKAAGGTVTISAPHEDDKGDYSAEVGALAQAGGDILIVAGYLNSGGKGIIQASLDSGAFDLFFLPDGMIGESLPKDIGSGLNGSIGTVPGTDSPGAAKFGDMATAAGFKSGPFAMESYDAAALMLLAMEAAKSSDSQAYKGKIMDIANAPGEKIFPGDLKKALKLISEGKDVDYVGASAVELIGGGESAGNYAQIEVKSGVNETVAYR
;
A
#
# COMPACT_ATOMS: atom_id res chain seq x y z
N MET A 1 77.22 -25.37 14.15
CA MET A 1 76.37 -24.85 13.07
C MET A 1 74.98 -25.40 13.24
N LYS A 2 74.09 -24.62 13.90
CA LYS A 2 72.72 -25.00 14.12
C LYS A 2 71.85 -24.13 13.20
N LYS A 3 71.18 -24.73 12.24
CA LYS A 3 70.22 -24.09 11.34
C LYS A 3 68.87 -24.03 12.07
N ILE A 4 68.41 -22.82 12.38
CA ILE A 4 67.06 -22.54 12.92
C ILE A 4 66.12 -22.39 11.71
N PHE A 5 65.18 -23.32 11.54
CA PHE A 5 64.06 -23.20 10.62
C PHE A 5 62.93 -22.39 11.31
N ALA A 6 62.73 -21.18 10.84
CA ALA A 6 61.58 -20.36 11.28
C ALA A 6 60.41 -20.70 10.37
N THR A 7 59.41 -21.43 10.85
CA THR A 7 58.14 -21.71 10.21
C THR A 7 57.22 -20.54 10.41
N LEU A 8 56.98 -19.74 9.37
CA LEU A 8 56.00 -18.65 9.36
C LEU A 8 54.61 -19.26 9.21
N LEU A 9 53.85 -19.31 10.30
CA LEU A 9 52.43 -19.71 10.29
C LEU A 9 51.59 -18.50 9.84
N ALA A 10 51.22 -18.46 8.58
CA ALA A 10 50.30 -17.46 8.05
C ALA A 10 48.89 -17.75 8.59
N LEU A 11 48.46 -17.01 9.61
CA LEU A 11 47.10 -17.02 10.14
C LEU A 11 46.20 -16.27 9.13
N CYS A 12 45.53 -16.99 8.22
CA CYS A 12 44.46 -16.45 7.44
C CYS A 12 43.27 -16.15 8.40
N LEU A 13 43.16 -14.92 8.84
CA LEU A 13 41.94 -14.40 9.48
C LEU A 13 40.86 -14.39 8.41
N LEU A 14 40.07 -15.45 8.35
CA LEU A 14 38.78 -15.43 7.69
C LEU A 14 37.90 -14.42 8.48
N ASN A 15 37.85 -13.19 8.00
CA ASN A 15 36.81 -12.26 8.41
C ASN A 15 35.50 -12.85 7.91
N THR A 16 34.82 -13.67 8.69
CA THR A 16 33.41 -13.93 8.52
C THR A 16 32.71 -12.60 8.81
N ALA A 17 32.29 -11.90 7.78
CA ALA A 17 31.38 -10.79 7.94
C ALA A 17 30.14 -11.32 8.66
N SER A 18 30.05 -11.03 9.96
CA SER A 18 28.84 -11.30 10.73
C SER A 18 27.85 -10.26 10.26
N PHE A 19 26.97 -10.61 9.33
CA PHE A 19 25.83 -9.76 9.03
C PHE A 19 24.95 -9.71 10.29
N SER A 20 24.63 -8.51 10.71
CA SER A 20 23.61 -8.33 11.75
C SER A 20 22.25 -8.65 11.11
N ASP A 21 21.34 -9.29 11.89
CA ASP A 21 20.00 -9.59 11.44
C ASP A 21 19.31 -8.35 10.86
N VAL A 22 18.54 -8.54 9.79
CA VAL A 22 17.81 -7.48 9.10
C VAL A 22 16.52 -7.16 9.85
N LYS A 23 16.22 -5.88 9.96
CA LYS A 23 14.95 -5.41 10.54
C LYS A 23 14.19 -4.59 9.51
N LEU A 24 12.92 -4.90 9.27
CA LEU A 24 12.00 -4.08 8.51
C LEU A 24 11.05 -3.36 9.46
N GLY A 25 10.95 -2.04 9.34
CA GLY A 25 9.88 -1.27 9.97
C GLY A 25 8.56 -1.56 9.26
N ILE A 26 7.50 -1.82 10.01
CA ILE A 26 6.13 -1.99 9.52
C ILE A 26 5.32 -0.87 10.14
N ILE A 27 5.19 0.26 9.43
CA ILE A 27 4.51 1.44 9.94
C ILE A 27 3.16 1.63 9.25
N LEU A 28 2.09 1.43 9.99
CA LEU A 28 0.71 1.48 9.52
C LEU A 28 -0.17 2.15 10.59
N GLY A 29 -1.35 2.66 10.20
CA GLY A 29 -2.33 3.24 11.12
C GLY A 29 -3.07 2.16 11.91
N PHE A 30 -2.39 1.57 12.90
CA PHE A 30 -3.00 0.59 13.80
C PHE A 30 -4.08 1.23 14.68
N THR A 31 -4.08 2.56 14.78
CA THR A 31 -5.17 3.37 15.27
C THR A 31 -5.56 4.38 14.19
N GLY A 32 -6.84 4.83 14.17
CA GLY A 32 -7.31 5.84 13.23
C GLY A 32 -8.27 5.30 12.17
N PRO A 33 -8.48 6.08 11.09
CA PRO A 33 -9.66 5.92 10.22
C PRO A 33 -9.64 4.69 9.30
N ILE A 34 -8.55 3.92 9.25
CA ILE A 34 -8.46 2.63 8.52
C ILE A 34 -7.94 1.49 9.42
N GLU A 35 -8.04 1.62 10.72
CA GLU A 35 -7.50 0.64 11.69
C GLU A 35 -8.01 -0.80 11.46
N SER A 36 -9.20 -0.96 10.86
CA SER A 36 -9.75 -2.27 10.55
C SER A 36 -9.03 -3.01 9.40
N LEU A 37 -8.22 -2.33 8.59
CA LEU A 37 -7.47 -2.91 7.47
C LEU A 37 -6.03 -3.30 7.88
N THR A 38 -5.43 -2.54 8.76
CA THR A 38 -3.99 -2.61 9.05
C THR A 38 -3.49 -3.90 9.69
N PRO A 39 -4.31 -4.68 10.45
CA PRO A 39 -3.87 -5.99 10.93
C PRO A 39 -3.54 -6.98 9.81
N ASP A 40 -4.39 -7.07 8.77
CA ASP A 40 -4.17 -7.95 7.62
C ASP A 40 -3.02 -7.44 6.72
N MET A 41 -2.86 -6.11 6.60
CA MET A 41 -1.72 -5.50 5.92
C MET A 41 -0.39 -5.85 6.60
N ALA A 42 -0.32 -5.70 7.92
CA ALA A 42 0.87 -6.08 8.68
C ALA A 42 1.17 -7.58 8.58
N ALA A 43 0.14 -8.42 8.66
CA ALA A 43 0.28 -9.87 8.50
C ALA A 43 0.79 -10.24 7.10
N GLY A 44 0.39 -9.52 6.05
CA GLY A 44 0.91 -9.69 4.69
C GLY A 44 2.41 -9.46 4.62
N ALA A 45 2.91 -8.35 5.16
CA ALA A 45 4.35 -8.08 5.22
C ALA A 45 5.11 -9.11 6.06
N GLU A 46 4.58 -9.49 7.22
CA GLU A 46 5.17 -10.51 8.08
C GLU A 46 5.19 -11.89 7.42
N LEU A 47 4.22 -12.21 6.57
CA LEU A 47 4.21 -13.45 5.78
C LEU A 47 5.39 -13.51 4.81
N ALA A 48 5.74 -12.39 4.13
CA ALA A 48 6.92 -12.32 3.28
C ALA A 48 8.23 -12.49 4.08
N ILE A 49 8.30 -11.85 5.25
CA ILE A 49 9.43 -12.02 6.19
C ILE A 49 9.59 -13.49 6.60
N ASP A 50 8.49 -14.13 6.96
CA ASP A 50 8.48 -15.53 7.37
C ASP A 50 8.89 -16.46 6.23
N GLU A 51 8.47 -16.19 5.00
CA GLU A 51 8.85 -16.97 3.82
C GLU A 51 10.36 -16.88 3.56
N VAL A 52 10.93 -15.67 3.63
CA VAL A 52 12.38 -15.47 3.50
C VAL A 52 13.15 -16.19 4.62
N ASN A 53 12.69 -16.11 5.86
CA ASN A 53 13.31 -16.82 6.97
C ASN A 53 13.26 -18.34 6.82
N LYS A 54 12.16 -18.89 6.29
CA LYS A 54 12.03 -20.33 6.00
C LYS A 54 12.90 -20.80 4.84
N ALA A 55 13.26 -19.88 3.95
CA ALA A 55 14.12 -20.19 2.81
C ALA A 55 15.55 -20.57 3.20
N VAL A 56 16.06 -20.08 4.32
CA VAL A 56 17.43 -20.29 4.90
C VAL A 56 18.60 -20.00 3.96
N ASN A 57 18.35 -19.30 2.86
CA ASN A 57 19.36 -18.92 1.85
C ASN A 57 19.43 -17.40 1.62
N PHE A 58 18.84 -16.62 2.50
CA PHE A 58 19.02 -15.18 2.54
C PHE A 58 20.40 -14.86 3.12
N SER A 59 21.24 -14.15 2.37
CA SER A 59 22.67 -14.01 2.70
C SER A 59 22.94 -13.12 3.91
N MET A 60 21.99 -12.29 4.34
CA MET A 60 22.16 -11.33 5.43
C MET A 60 21.58 -11.81 6.77
N GLY A 61 21.30 -13.11 6.93
CA GLY A 61 20.86 -13.68 8.20
C GLY A 61 19.35 -13.67 8.38
N LYS A 62 18.87 -13.47 9.62
CA LYS A 62 17.44 -13.50 9.95
C LYS A 62 16.80 -12.13 9.74
N VAL A 63 15.55 -12.15 9.29
CA VAL A 63 14.72 -10.94 9.15
C VAL A 63 13.69 -10.86 10.27
N SER A 64 13.44 -9.67 10.80
CA SER A 64 12.37 -9.40 11.76
C SER A 64 11.59 -8.14 11.38
N GLY A 65 10.27 -8.15 11.62
CA GLY A 65 9.41 -6.97 11.52
C GLY A 65 9.36 -6.20 12.84
N VAL A 66 9.34 -4.87 12.76
CA VAL A 66 9.14 -3.98 13.90
C VAL A 66 7.93 -3.09 13.61
N ARG A 67 6.82 -3.33 14.31
CA ARG A 67 5.59 -2.54 14.10
C ARG A 67 5.67 -1.17 14.75
N ALA A 68 5.09 -0.18 14.08
CA ALA A 68 4.90 1.18 14.57
C ALA A 68 3.56 1.74 14.08
N ASP A 69 2.93 2.58 14.88
CA ASP A 69 1.64 3.19 14.55
C ASP A 69 1.86 4.54 13.86
N SER A 70 1.35 4.69 12.64
CA SER A 70 1.34 5.95 11.87
C SER A 70 0.12 6.82 12.20
N THR A 71 -0.89 6.26 12.87
CA THR A 71 -2.22 6.86 13.09
C THR A 71 -2.99 7.22 11.81
N CYS A 72 -2.39 7.11 10.63
CA CYS A 72 -2.93 7.53 9.32
C CYS A 72 -3.08 9.05 9.14
N ILE A 73 -3.43 9.82 10.18
CA ILE A 73 -3.81 11.25 10.05
C ILE A 73 -2.91 12.21 10.84
N ASP A 74 -2.23 11.77 11.90
CA ASP A 74 -1.33 12.63 12.69
C ASP A 74 0.12 12.53 12.19
N SER A 75 0.52 13.50 11.37
CA SER A 75 1.88 13.55 10.81
C SER A 75 2.96 13.66 11.88
N SER A 76 2.67 14.28 13.03
CA SER A 76 3.66 14.42 14.11
C SER A 76 3.88 13.08 14.81
N ALA A 77 2.82 12.35 15.12
CA ALA A 77 2.92 11.01 15.69
C ALA A 77 3.61 10.05 14.71
N ALA A 78 3.24 10.09 13.43
CA ALA A 78 3.81 9.25 12.39
C ALA A 78 5.32 9.48 12.19
N THR A 79 5.76 10.73 12.11
CA THR A 79 7.19 11.06 11.97
C THR A 79 7.99 10.65 13.21
N ALA A 80 7.46 10.85 14.43
CA ALA A 80 8.11 10.39 15.65
C ALA A 80 8.23 8.85 15.70
N ALA A 81 7.20 8.13 15.27
CA ALA A 81 7.22 6.67 15.17
C ALA A 81 8.27 6.18 14.14
N ALA A 82 8.35 6.82 12.97
CA ALA A 82 9.34 6.51 11.95
C ALA A 82 10.78 6.82 12.43
N GLU A 83 10.98 7.96 13.11
CA GLU A 83 12.28 8.31 13.67
C GLU A 83 12.74 7.27 14.71
N ARG A 84 11.82 6.78 15.56
CA ARG A 84 12.13 5.69 16.50
C ARG A 84 12.56 4.42 15.78
N LEU A 85 11.82 4.01 14.71
CA LEU A 85 12.19 2.84 13.90
C LEU A 85 13.61 2.95 13.35
N ILE A 86 14.00 4.11 12.84
CA ILE A 86 15.30 4.33 12.22
C ILE A 86 16.41 4.49 13.26
N THR A 87 16.20 5.35 14.25
CA THR A 87 17.28 5.76 15.17
C THR A 87 17.46 4.83 16.34
N SER A 88 16.37 4.24 16.86
CA SER A 88 16.39 3.35 18.04
C SER A 88 16.37 1.89 17.67
N ASP A 89 15.40 1.49 16.82
CA ASP A 89 15.21 0.09 16.42
C ASP A 89 16.20 -0.34 15.32
N LYS A 90 16.79 0.64 14.59
CA LYS A 90 17.80 0.44 13.54
C LYS A 90 17.27 -0.43 12.40
N VAL A 91 16.09 -0.08 11.89
CA VAL A 91 15.52 -0.78 10.73
C VAL A 91 16.31 -0.49 9.44
N ASN A 92 16.35 -1.46 8.54
CA ASN A 92 17.08 -1.39 7.27
C ASN A 92 16.22 -0.87 6.11
N GLY A 93 14.90 -0.79 6.31
CA GLY A 93 13.91 -0.26 5.38
C GLY A 93 12.56 -0.19 6.05
N ILE A 94 11.62 0.52 5.46
CA ILE A 94 10.27 0.74 6.00
C ILE A 94 9.23 0.25 4.98
N MET A 95 8.41 -0.73 5.35
CA MET A 95 7.13 -1.04 4.72
C MET A 95 6.09 -0.10 5.33
N GLY A 96 5.56 0.78 4.50
CA GLY A 96 4.65 1.84 4.93
C GLY A 96 5.10 3.24 4.45
N ALA A 97 4.44 4.30 4.90
CA ALA A 97 3.22 4.25 5.68
C ALA A 97 2.01 3.94 4.77
N ASP A 98 0.85 3.82 5.38
CA ASP A 98 -0.39 3.47 4.69
C ASP A 98 -1.09 4.67 4.05
N CYS A 99 -1.27 5.76 4.78
CA CYS A 99 -2.03 6.93 4.34
C CYS A 99 -1.12 8.00 3.72
N SER A 100 -1.55 8.64 2.63
CA SER A 100 -0.70 9.49 1.79
C SER A 100 -0.07 10.67 2.54
N GLY A 101 -0.83 11.38 3.40
CA GLY A 101 -0.33 12.55 4.13
C GLY A 101 0.79 12.20 5.10
N VAL A 102 0.62 11.15 5.91
CA VAL A 102 1.66 10.69 6.84
C VAL A 102 2.85 10.06 6.10
N THR A 103 2.61 9.41 4.95
CA THR A 103 3.68 8.90 4.09
C THR A 103 4.55 10.04 3.56
N THR A 104 3.93 11.12 3.05
CA THR A 104 4.64 12.32 2.60
C THR A 104 5.47 12.93 3.74
N ALA A 105 4.88 13.05 4.93
CA ALA A 105 5.57 13.63 6.09
C ALA A 105 6.77 12.78 6.54
N ILE A 106 6.61 11.46 6.64
CA ILE A 106 7.71 10.54 6.99
C ILE A 106 8.82 10.60 5.94
N LEU A 107 8.46 10.53 4.65
CA LEU A 107 9.42 10.57 3.55
C LEU A 107 10.29 11.82 3.64
N GLN A 108 9.67 13.00 3.67
CA GLN A 108 10.37 14.28 3.59
C GLN A 108 11.13 14.64 4.87
N GLN A 109 10.56 14.33 6.05
CA GLN A 109 11.13 14.79 7.31
C GLN A 109 12.08 13.78 7.95
N VAL A 110 11.90 12.48 7.67
CA VAL A 110 12.63 11.42 8.36
C VAL A 110 13.42 10.52 7.42
N ALA A 111 12.76 9.88 6.44
CA ALA A 111 13.40 8.86 5.61
C ALA A 111 14.49 9.43 4.72
N MET A 112 14.24 10.56 4.05
CA MET A 112 15.25 11.23 3.19
C MET A 112 16.45 11.70 3.99
N ALA A 113 16.24 12.28 5.18
CA ALA A 113 17.33 12.76 6.03
C ALA A 113 18.23 11.63 6.53
N ASN A 114 17.68 10.43 6.70
CA ASN A 114 18.40 9.23 7.16
C ASN A 114 18.79 8.27 6.02
N GLY A 115 18.39 8.56 4.79
CA GLY A 115 18.71 7.76 3.61
C GLY A 115 18.06 6.36 3.62
N VAL A 116 16.86 6.21 4.21
CA VAL A 116 16.16 4.93 4.40
C VAL A 116 15.09 4.75 3.32
N VAL A 117 15.06 3.59 2.69
CA VAL A 117 14.04 3.21 1.70
C VAL A 117 12.69 3.01 2.36
N MET A 118 11.65 3.53 1.72
CA MET A 118 10.24 3.31 2.06
C MET A 118 9.52 2.67 0.87
N ILE A 119 8.76 1.60 1.12
CA ILE A 119 7.79 1.06 0.15
C ILE A 119 6.41 1.08 0.78
N SER A 120 5.54 1.97 0.28
CA SER A 120 4.16 2.07 0.76
C SER A 120 3.26 1.04 0.08
N PRO A 121 2.43 0.31 0.84
CA PRO A 121 1.46 -0.61 0.26
C PRO A 121 0.16 0.07 -0.17
N SER A 122 -0.11 1.32 0.28
CA SER A 122 -1.45 1.92 0.13
C SER A 122 -1.51 3.44 0.08
N ALA A 123 -0.36 4.13 0.06
CA ALA A 123 -0.35 5.59 -0.14
C ALA A 123 -0.50 5.92 -1.63
N THR A 124 -1.68 6.35 -2.04
CA THR A 124 -2.10 6.42 -3.44
C THR A 124 -2.10 7.83 -4.04
N SER A 125 -1.96 8.89 -3.23
CA SER A 125 -2.00 10.28 -3.73
C SER A 125 -1.10 10.50 -4.95
N PRO A 126 -1.60 11.17 -6.03
CA PRO A 126 -0.80 11.51 -7.20
C PRO A 126 0.41 12.41 -6.88
N ALA A 127 0.34 13.17 -5.79
CA ALA A 127 1.45 14.03 -5.36
C ALA A 127 2.73 13.22 -5.05
N LEU A 128 2.59 11.98 -4.60
CA LEU A 128 3.72 11.07 -4.32
C LEU A 128 4.47 10.64 -5.59
N SER A 129 3.86 10.73 -6.78
CA SER A 129 4.54 10.42 -8.06
C SER A 129 5.57 11.48 -8.46
N THR A 130 5.49 12.69 -7.89
CA THR A 130 6.32 13.84 -8.28
C THR A 130 7.08 14.46 -7.11
N VAL A 131 6.91 13.94 -5.90
CA VAL A 131 7.66 14.40 -4.73
C VAL A 131 9.15 14.10 -4.92
N GLU A 132 10.01 15.03 -4.51
CA GLU A 132 11.44 14.73 -4.42
C GLU A 132 11.68 13.71 -3.31
N ASP A 133 12.32 12.60 -3.65
CA ASP A 133 12.46 11.44 -2.75
C ASP A 133 13.87 10.82 -2.70
N ASN A 134 14.83 11.36 -3.45
CA ASN A 134 16.18 10.82 -3.58
C ASN A 134 16.22 9.33 -4.02
N ASN A 135 15.21 8.87 -4.76
CA ASN A 135 14.96 7.47 -5.13
C ASN A 135 14.88 6.53 -3.91
N LEU A 136 14.23 7.00 -2.85
CA LEU A 136 14.02 6.25 -1.59
C LEU A 136 12.57 5.81 -1.42
N PHE A 137 11.64 6.35 -2.21
CA PHE A 137 10.23 6.04 -2.11
C PHE A 137 9.76 5.17 -3.28
N PHE A 138 9.01 4.12 -2.93
CA PHE A 138 8.32 3.24 -3.87
C PHE A 138 6.92 2.94 -3.32
N ARG A 139 6.01 2.47 -4.18
CA ARG A 139 4.70 2.01 -3.75
C ARG A 139 4.21 0.83 -4.58
N THR A 140 3.67 -0.16 -3.93
CA THR A 140 3.05 -1.33 -4.55
C THR A 140 1.57 -1.13 -4.87
N ALA A 141 0.93 -0.14 -4.26
CA ALA A 141 -0.38 0.33 -4.69
C ALA A 141 -0.25 1.28 -5.90
N PRO A 142 -1.23 1.27 -6.83
CA PRO A 142 -1.27 2.21 -7.94
C PRO A 142 -1.63 3.63 -7.49
N SER A 143 -1.29 4.62 -8.33
CA SER A 143 -1.66 6.02 -8.09
C SER A 143 -3.17 6.26 -8.28
N ASP A 144 -3.72 7.20 -7.50
CA ASP A 144 -5.08 7.72 -7.68
C ASP A 144 -5.30 8.39 -9.04
N ALA A 145 -4.23 8.79 -9.74
CA ALA A 145 -4.32 9.21 -11.13
C ALA A 145 -4.89 8.08 -12.01
N ARG A 146 -4.49 6.83 -11.76
CA ARG A 146 -5.05 5.65 -12.43
C ARG A 146 -6.44 5.30 -11.89
N GLN A 147 -6.65 5.39 -10.56
CA GLN A 147 -7.96 5.10 -9.97
C GLN A 147 -9.04 6.04 -10.53
N GLY A 148 -8.76 7.34 -10.67
CA GLY A 148 -9.71 8.30 -11.23
C GLY A 148 -10.16 7.96 -12.66
N GLN A 149 -9.25 7.41 -13.50
CA GLN A 149 -9.62 6.89 -14.83
C GLN A 149 -10.58 5.70 -14.73
N VAL A 150 -10.24 4.71 -13.88
CA VAL A 150 -11.06 3.51 -13.67
C VAL A 150 -12.45 3.88 -13.15
N VAL A 151 -12.54 4.80 -12.20
CA VAL A 151 -13.81 5.33 -11.68
C VAL A 151 -14.63 5.97 -12.78
N ALA A 152 -14.03 6.85 -13.58
CA ALA A 152 -14.73 7.53 -14.69
C ALA A 152 -15.24 6.53 -15.75
N ASP A 153 -14.47 5.51 -16.07
CA ASP A 153 -14.88 4.45 -17.02
C ASP A 153 -16.09 3.66 -16.48
N ILE A 154 -16.08 3.26 -15.21
CA ILE A 154 -17.18 2.55 -14.56
C ILE A 154 -18.46 3.42 -14.53
N LEU A 155 -18.33 4.69 -14.15
CA LEU A 155 -19.45 5.64 -14.15
C LEU A 155 -20.07 5.80 -15.55
N LYS A 156 -19.24 5.92 -16.57
CA LYS A 156 -19.67 6.02 -17.97
C LYS A 156 -20.39 4.74 -18.44
N GLU A 157 -19.82 3.57 -18.16
CA GLU A 157 -20.41 2.27 -18.49
C GLU A 157 -21.80 2.09 -17.85
N LYS A 158 -21.94 2.55 -16.60
CA LYS A 158 -23.21 2.49 -15.85
C LYS A 158 -24.18 3.63 -16.19
N GLY A 159 -23.78 4.59 -17.03
CA GLY A 159 -24.62 5.72 -17.42
C GLY A 159 -24.84 6.78 -16.33
N LEU A 160 -24.01 6.78 -15.29
CA LEU A 160 -24.04 7.73 -14.18
C LEU A 160 -23.33 9.01 -14.57
N LYS A 161 -24.06 10.00 -15.02
CA LYS A 161 -23.50 11.21 -15.66
C LYS A 161 -23.26 12.36 -14.69
N LYS A 162 -24.11 12.50 -13.66
CA LYS A 162 -24.01 13.58 -12.68
C LYS A 162 -23.54 13.00 -11.36
N VAL A 163 -22.37 13.42 -10.91
CA VAL A 163 -21.79 12.93 -9.65
C VAL A 163 -21.57 14.07 -8.65
N ALA A 164 -21.88 13.81 -7.40
CA ALA A 164 -21.41 14.61 -6.29
C ALA A 164 -20.17 13.91 -5.69
N ILE A 165 -19.18 14.67 -5.24
CA ILE A 165 -17.95 14.15 -4.61
C ILE A 165 -17.84 14.75 -3.21
N SER A 166 -17.73 13.90 -2.19
CA SER A 166 -17.26 14.26 -0.87
C SER A 166 -15.88 13.63 -0.66
N TYR A 167 -14.90 14.41 -0.20
CA TYR A 167 -13.54 13.90 -0.02
C TYR A 167 -12.97 14.31 1.34
N VAL A 168 -12.19 13.42 1.97
CA VAL A 168 -11.47 13.74 3.20
C VAL A 168 -10.43 14.85 2.93
N ASN A 169 -10.36 15.85 3.82
CA ASN A 169 -9.54 17.05 3.64
C ASN A 169 -8.05 16.80 3.90
N ASN A 170 -7.45 15.86 3.18
CA ASN A 170 -6.02 15.53 3.24
C ASN A 170 -5.44 15.24 1.84
N ASP A 171 -4.18 14.84 1.75
CA ASP A 171 -3.49 14.60 0.48
C ASP A 171 -4.14 13.49 -0.36
N TYR A 172 -4.64 12.42 0.29
CA TYR A 172 -5.35 11.34 -0.37
C TYR A 172 -6.67 11.85 -0.98
N GLY A 173 -7.58 12.36 -0.14
CA GLY A 173 -8.91 12.75 -0.61
C GLY A 173 -8.88 13.84 -1.67
N LYS A 174 -8.01 14.84 -1.51
CA LYS A 174 -7.82 15.93 -2.49
C LYS A 174 -7.30 15.40 -3.83
N GLY A 175 -6.29 14.54 -3.79
CA GLY A 175 -5.67 13.99 -5.00
C GLY A 175 -6.63 13.09 -5.76
N LEU A 176 -7.31 12.19 -5.08
CA LEU A 176 -8.29 11.29 -5.67
C LEU A 176 -9.51 12.04 -6.23
N ALA A 177 -10.08 12.97 -5.44
CA ALA A 177 -11.21 13.78 -5.90
C ALA A 177 -10.89 14.58 -7.16
N ALA A 178 -9.71 15.22 -7.21
CA ALA A 178 -9.26 15.96 -8.39
C ALA A 178 -9.10 15.03 -9.61
N SER A 179 -8.51 13.85 -9.43
CA SER A 179 -8.34 12.86 -10.50
C SER A 179 -9.68 12.33 -11.03
N ILE A 180 -10.62 12.01 -10.13
CA ILE A 180 -11.97 11.59 -10.52
C ILE A 180 -12.69 12.71 -11.28
N GLU A 181 -12.64 13.93 -10.78
CA GLU A 181 -13.29 15.09 -11.38
C GLU A 181 -12.77 15.35 -12.79
N GLU A 182 -11.45 15.33 -12.99
CA GLU A 182 -10.81 15.53 -14.29
C GLU A 182 -11.23 14.44 -15.30
N ASN A 183 -11.09 13.18 -14.91
CA ASN A 183 -11.38 12.05 -15.81
C ASN A 183 -12.88 11.91 -16.09
N HIS A 184 -13.76 12.14 -15.11
CA HIS A 184 -15.20 12.08 -15.32
C HIS A 184 -15.70 13.18 -16.27
N LYS A 185 -15.18 14.42 -16.13
CA LYS A 185 -15.45 15.53 -17.06
C LYS A 185 -14.93 15.22 -18.47
N ALA A 186 -13.72 14.67 -18.59
CA ALA A 186 -13.14 14.27 -19.87
C ALA A 186 -13.96 13.15 -20.55
N ALA A 187 -14.60 12.27 -19.76
CA ALA A 187 -15.50 11.24 -20.25
C ALA A 187 -16.92 11.76 -20.62
N GLY A 188 -17.17 13.07 -20.46
CA GLY A 188 -18.45 13.73 -20.77
C GLY A 188 -19.46 13.74 -19.63
N GLY A 189 -19.02 13.45 -18.41
CA GLY A 189 -19.81 13.55 -17.19
C GLY A 189 -19.82 14.97 -16.60
N THR A 190 -20.59 15.14 -15.54
CA THR A 190 -20.73 16.41 -14.79
C THR A 190 -20.49 16.16 -13.32
N VAL A 191 -19.59 16.92 -12.71
CA VAL A 191 -19.43 16.99 -11.25
C VAL A 191 -20.29 18.14 -10.75
N THR A 192 -21.30 17.83 -9.98
CA THR A 192 -22.26 18.83 -9.44
C THR A 192 -21.67 19.62 -8.28
N ILE A 193 -20.86 18.95 -7.47
CA ILE A 193 -20.10 19.51 -6.36
C ILE A 193 -18.92 18.59 -6.05
N SER A 194 -17.81 19.19 -5.63
CA SER A 194 -16.67 18.49 -5.02
C SER A 194 -16.32 19.23 -3.72
N ALA A 195 -16.62 18.62 -2.58
CA ALA A 195 -16.56 19.27 -1.28
C ALA A 195 -15.79 18.44 -0.24
N PRO A 196 -14.95 19.09 0.60
CA PRO A 196 -14.25 18.39 1.66
C PRO A 196 -15.14 18.01 2.82
N HIS A 197 -14.76 16.94 3.51
CA HIS A 197 -15.19 16.62 4.87
C HIS A 197 -13.97 16.37 5.76
N GLU A 198 -14.14 16.57 7.06
CA GLU A 198 -13.10 16.26 8.04
C GLU A 198 -13.34 14.87 8.63
N ASP A 199 -12.27 14.21 9.06
CA ASP A 199 -12.37 13.00 9.88
C ASP A 199 -12.74 13.34 11.33
N ASP A 200 -13.24 12.35 12.06
CA ASP A 200 -13.57 12.44 13.51
C ASP A 200 -14.55 13.55 13.90
N LYS A 201 -15.45 13.91 12.97
CA LYS A 201 -16.52 14.85 13.23
C LYS A 201 -17.77 14.12 13.72
N GLY A 202 -18.42 14.66 14.74
CA GLY A 202 -19.62 14.05 15.32
C GLY A 202 -20.92 14.27 14.52
N ASP A 203 -20.92 15.20 13.56
CA ASP A 203 -22.08 15.54 12.73
C ASP A 203 -21.66 16.01 11.34
N TYR A 204 -22.22 15.40 10.30
CA TYR A 204 -21.97 15.69 8.88
C TYR A 204 -23.19 16.28 8.17
N SER A 205 -24.21 16.73 8.89
CA SER A 205 -25.46 17.24 8.31
C SER A 205 -25.25 18.47 7.42
N ALA A 206 -24.28 19.32 7.74
CA ALA A 206 -23.97 20.51 6.94
C ALA A 206 -23.34 20.15 5.59
N GLU A 207 -22.38 19.24 5.58
CA GLU A 207 -21.73 18.74 4.37
C GLU A 207 -22.76 18.02 3.49
N VAL A 208 -23.54 17.12 4.08
CA VAL A 208 -24.57 16.36 3.36
C VAL A 208 -25.68 17.30 2.84
N GLY A 209 -26.04 18.34 3.59
CA GLY A 209 -26.98 19.36 3.11
C GLY A 209 -26.51 20.08 1.85
N ALA A 210 -25.21 20.42 1.76
CA ALA A 210 -24.61 21.03 0.57
C ALA A 210 -24.59 20.05 -0.62
N LEU A 211 -24.22 18.78 -0.38
CA LEU A 211 -24.21 17.71 -1.36
C LEU A 211 -25.63 17.45 -1.92
N ALA A 212 -26.64 17.39 -1.05
CA ALA A 212 -28.04 17.20 -1.41
C ALA A 212 -28.58 18.36 -2.27
N GLN A 213 -28.23 19.60 -1.94
CA GLN A 213 -28.62 20.77 -2.73
C GLN A 213 -28.05 20.74 -4.15
N ALA A 214 -26.81 20.25 -4.31
CA ALA A 214 -26.16 20.11 -5.61
C ALA A 214 -26.73 18.92 -6.39
N GLY A 215 -27.13 17.85 -5.70
CA GLY A 215 -27.69 16.62 -6.27
C GLY A 215 -26.68 15.83 -7.09
N GLY A 216 -27.13 14.73 -7.66
CA GLY A 216 -26.34 13.82 -8.51
C GLY A 216 -27.03 12.48 -8.65
N ASP A 217 -26.53 11.67 -9.62
CA ASP A 217 -26.99 10.30 -9.81
C ASP A 217 -26.37 9.36 -8.75
N ILE A 218 -25.23 9.78 -8.17
CA ILE A 218 -24.42 9.01 -7.21
C ILE A 218 -23.56 9.97 -6.38
N LEU A 219 -23.29 9.60 -5.13
CA LEU A 219 -22.30 10.26 -4.28
C LEU A 219 -21.00 9.44 -4.24
N ILE A 220 -19.91 10.04 -4.68
CA ILE A 220 -18.56 9.48 -4.53
C ILE A 220 -18.02 9.93 -3.18
N VAL A 221 -17.58 8.97 -2.35
CA VAL A 221 -17.03 9.27 -1.02
C VAL A 221 -15.56 8.88 -0.99
N ALA A 222 -14.69 9.82 -1.38
CA ALA A 222 -13.24 9.67 -1.33
C ALA A 222 -12.74 9.93 0.10
N GLY A 223 -12.94 8.98 0.99
CA GLY A 223 -12.69 9.09 2.42
C GLY A 223 -12.19 7.78 3.03
N TYR A 224 -12.38 7.67 4.34
CA TYR A 224 -11.96 6.50 5.11
C TYR A 224 -13.13 5.79 5.79
N LEU A 225 -13.09 4.45 5.76
CA LEU A 225 -14.24 3.59 6.12
C LEU A 225 -14.56 3.54 7.62
N ASN A 226 -13.63 3.92 8.50
CA ASN A 226 -13.84 3.91 9.95
C ASN A 226 -14.06 5.31 10.55
N SER A 227 -14.11 6.37 9.72
CA SER A 227 -14.23 7.75 10.19
C SER A 227 -15.17 8.59 9.30
N GLY A 228 -14.71 9.75 8.81
CA GLY A 228 -15.49 10.73 8.10
C GLY A 228 -16.28 10.21 6.91
N GLY A 229 -15.66 9.32 6.11
CA GLY A 229 -16.34 8.70 4.97
C GLY A 229 -17.59 7.92 5.40
N LYS A 230 -17.51 7.10 6.47
CA LYS A 230 -18.68 6.41 7.03
C LYS A 230 -19.73 7.42 7.53
N GLY A 231 -19.30 8.51 8.17
CA GLY A 231 -20.20 9.54 8.68
C GLY A 231 -20.98 10.24 7.57
N ILE A 232 -20.35 10.57 6.45
CA ILE A 232 -20.99 11.13 5.24
C ILE A 232 -22.04 10.18 4.68
N ILE A 233 -21.73 8.88 4.57
CA ILE A 233 -22.67 7.88 4.07
C ILE A 233 -23.88 7.76 5.01
N GLN A 234 -23.64 7.61 6.32
CA GLN A 234 -24.71 7.49 7.31
C GLN A 234 -25.63 8.72 7.29
N ALA A 235 -25.07 9.93 7.32
CA ALA A 235 -25.85 11.16 7.27
C ALA A 235 -26.63 11.33 5.96
N SER A 236 -26.08 10.85 4.83
CA SER A 236 -26.77 10.84 3.54
C SER A 236 -27.98 9.91 3.54
N LEU A 237 -27.83 8.72 4.10
CA LEU A 237 -28.94 7.75 4.24
C LEU A 237 -30.02 8.26 5.20
N ASP A 238 -29.62 8.79 6.35
CA ASP A 238 -30.54 9.29 7.38
C ASP A 238 -31.39 10.47 6.89
N SER A 239 -30.80 11.33 6.05
CA SER A 239 -31.51 12.49 5.45
C SER A 239 -32.24 12.15 4.14
N GLY A 240 -31.97 10.99 3.54
CA GLY A 240 -32.45 10.63 2.19
C GLY A 240 -31.82 11.46 1.08
N ALA A 241 -30.62 12.04 1.32
CA ALA A 241 -29.90 12.84 0.33
C ALA A 241 -29.35 12.01 -0.83
N PHE A 242 -28.76 10.87 -0.51
CA PHE A 242 -28.26 9.88 -1.46
C PHE A 242 -28.50 8.48 -0.92
N ASP A 243 -28.77 7.54 -1.84
CA ASP A 243 -28.96 6.12 -1.57
C ASP A 243 -28.02 5.23 -2.42
N LEU A 244 -27.23 5.82 -3.32
CA LEU A 244 -26.25 5.16 -4.15
C LEU A 244 -24.88 5.82 -3.97
N PHE A 245 -23.87 4.99 -3.69
CA PHE A 245 -22.52 5.46 -3.40
C PHE A 245 -21.48 4.81 -4.32
N PHE A 246 -20.45 5.61 -4.66
CA PHE A 246 -19.21 5.07 -5.16
C PHE A 246 -18.17 5.10 -4.05
N LEU A 247 -17.57 3.96 -3.79
CA LEU A 247 -16.65 3.69 -2.69
C LEU A 247 -15.23 3.45 -3.25
N PRO A 248 -14.36 4.45 -3.32
CA PRO A 248 -12.95 4.22 -3.63
C PRO A 248 -12.25 3.36 -2.58
N ASP A 249 -11.01 3.04 -2.81
CA ASP A 249 -10.18 2.10 -2.07
C ASP A 249 -10.15 2.31 -0.54
N GLY A 250 -10.04 3.57 -0.07
CA GLY A 250 -10.10 3.91 1.36
C GLY A 250 -11.45 3.63 2.03
N MET A 251 -12.48 3.34 1.25
CA MET A 251 -13.82 2.97 1.71
C MET A 251 -14.13 1.47 1.59
N ILE A 252 -13.20 0.66 1.03
CA ILE A 252 -13.41 -0.77 0.86
C ILE A 252 -12.84 -1.54 2.04
N GLY A 253 -13.67 -2.35 2.68
CA GLY A 253 -13.35 -3.21 3.82
C GLY A 253 -14.61 -3.81 4.39
N GLU A 254 -14.48 -4.82 5.25
CA GLU A 254 -15.64 -5.52 5.82
C GLU A 254 -16.41 -4.70 6.87
N SER A 255 -15.75 -3.75 7.54
CA SER A 255 -16.36 -2.97 8.62
C SER A 255 -17.47 -2.06 8.10
N LEU A 256 -17.27 -1.38 6.95
CA LEU A 256 -18.24 -0.43 6.43
C LEU A 256 -19.60 -1.07 6.09
N PRO A 257 -19.68 -2.12 5.25
CA PRO A 257 -20.98 -2.76 4.98
C PRO A 257 -21.57 -3.45 6.22
N LYS A 258 -20.76 -3.90 7.16
CA LYS A 258 -21.24 -4.45 8.43
C LYS A 258 -21.90 -3.37 9.30
N ASP A 259 -21.33 -2.17 9.36
CA ASP A 259 -21.81 -1.08 10.19
C ASP A 259 -23.05 -0.39 9.59
N ILE A 260 -23.04 -0.14 8.28
CA ILE A 260 -24.12 0.56 7.55
C ILE A 260 -25.27 -0.41 7.17
N GLY A 261 -24.95 -1.66 6.90
CA GLY A 261 -25.93 -2.68 6.54
C GLY A 261 -26.51 -2.50 5.13
N SER A 262 -27.82 -2.76 4.99
CA SER A 262 -28.51 -2.78 3.69
C SER A 262 -28.56 -1.44 2.95
N GLY A 263 -28.28 -0.33 3.62
CA GLY A 263 -28.24 1.00 3.00
C GLY A 263 -27.13 1.14 1.96
N LEU A 264 -26.12 0.26 1.98
CA LEU A 264 -25.06 0.25 0.95
C LEU A 264 -25.36 -0.68 -0.24
N ASN A 265 -26.43 -1.46 -0.22
CA ASN A 265 -26.71 -2.39 -1.30
C ASN A 265 -26.85 -1.69 -2.65
N GLY A 266 -26.16 -2.21 -3.68
CA GLY A 266 -26.09 -1.61 -5.00
C GLY A 266 -24.99 -0.57 -5.17
N SER A 267 -24.36 -0.12 -4.08
CA SER A 267 -23.18 0.75 -4.16
C SER A 267 -22.02 0.03 -4.85
N ILE A 268 -21.22 0.79 -5.55
CA ILE A 268 -20.09 0.30 -6.36
C ILE A 268 -18.80 0.87 -5.83
N GLY A 269 -17.68 0.22 -6.13
CA GLY A 269 -16.39 0.71 -5.65
C GLY A 269 -15.21 0.14 -6.43
N THR A 270 -14.04 0.59 -6.06
CA THR A 270 -12.77 0.11 -6.59
C THR A 270 -11.74 -0.02 -5.47
N VAL A 271 -10.93 -1.06 -5.54
CA VAL A 271 -9.78 -1.27 -4.67
C VAL A 271 -8.65 -1.90 -5.50
N PRO A 272 -7.37 -1.62 -5.21
CA PRO A 272 -6.28 -2.35 -5.85
C PRO A 272 -6.51 -3.86 -5.75
N GLY A 273 -6.30 -4.57 -6.85
CA GLY A 273 -6.55 -6.01 -6.90
C GLY A 273 -6.45 -6.59 -8.30
N THR A 274 -6.15 -7.88 -8.38
CA THR A 274 -5.87 -8.60 -9.63
C THR A 274 -6.39 -10.03 -9.56
N ASP A 275 -6.65 -10.64 -10.72
CA ASP A 275 -6.94 -12.07 -10.89
C ASP A 275 -5.69 -12.89 -11.26
N SER A 276 -4.51 -12.34 -11.03
CA SER A 276 -3.25 -13.03 -11.32
C SER A 276 -3.10 -14.31 -10.51
N PRO A 277 -2.29 -15.28 -10.99
CA PRO A 277 -1.98 -16.48 -10.20
C PRO A 277 -1.35 -16.17 -8.84
N GLY A 278 -0.67 -15.02 -8.70
CA GLY A 278 -0.09 -14.55 -7.45
C GLY A 278 -1.12 -14.24 -6.39
N ALA A 279 -2.23 -13.59 -6.76
CA ALA A 279 -3.32 -13.27 -5.84
C ALA A 279 -3.94 -14.54 -5.21
N ALA A 280 -4.19 -15.58 -6.04
CA ALA A 280 -4.72 -16.85 -5.56
C ALA A 280 -3.75 -17.54 -4.58
N LYS A 281 -2.45 -17.62 -4.95
CA LYS A 281 -1.41 -18.19 -4.08
C LYS A 281 -1.30 -17.45 -2.74
N PHE A 282 -1.33 -16.11 -2.77
CA PHE A 282 -1.31 -15.31 -1.55
C PHE A 282 -2.53 -15.59 -0.67
N GLY A 283 -3.73 -15.66 -1.26
CA GLY A 283 -4.96 -15.99 -0.54
C GLY A 283 -4.89 -17.32 0.20
N ASP A 284 -4.34 -18.36 -0.45
CA ASP A 284 -4.11 -19.65 0.16
C ASP A 284 -3.11 -19.58 1.32
N MET A 285 -2.00 -18.84 1.13
CA MET A 285 -0.97 -18.65 2.15
C MET A 285 -1.49 -17.83 3.34
N ALA A 286 -2.26 -16.76 3.11
CA ALA A 286 -2.89 -15.95 4.15
C ALA A 286 -3.86 -16.77 4.99
N THR A 287 -4.71 -17.57 4.33
CA THR A 287 -5.63 -18.51 5.01
C THR A 287 -4.87 -19.52 5.87
N ALA A 288 -3.79 -20.10 5.34
CA ALA A 288 -2.96 -21.03 6.09
C ALA A 288 -2.23 -20.38 7.27
N ALA A 289 -1.93 -19.09 7.17
CA ALA A 289 -1.32 -18.28 8.24
C ALA A 289 -2.35 -17.71 9.24
N GLY A 290 -3.66 -17.87 8.97
CA GLY A 290 -4.74 -17.50 9.89
C GLY A 290 -5.20 -16.04 9.79
N PHE A 291 -4.98 -15.37 8.66
CA PHE A 291 -5.50 -14.03 8.38
C PHE A 291 -6.19 -13.95 7.01
N LYS A 292 -6.83 -12.82 6.71
CA LYS A 292 -7.55 -12.62 5.46
C LYS A 292 -6.70 -11.88 4.43
N SER A 293 -6.89 -12.21 3.14
CA SER A 293 -6.41 -11.39 2.03
C SER A 293 -7.33 -10.18 1.86
N GLY A 294 -7.32 -9.29 2.85
CA GLY A 294 -8.05 -8.02 2.84
C GLY A 294 -7.39 -6.96 1.94
N PRO A 295 -8.02 -5.77 1.81
CA PRO A 295 -7.45 -4.66 1.05
C PRO A 295 -6.00 -4.37 1.46
N PHE A 296 -5.13 -4.17 0.47
CA PHE A 296 -3.70 -3.86 0.61
C PHE A 296 -2.83 -4.92 1.32
N ALA A 297 -3.36 -6.09 1.69
CA ALA A 297 -2.57 -7.16 2.28
C ALA A 297 -1.59 -7.77 1.26
N MET A 298 -1.99 -7.89 -0.01
CA MET A 298 -1.14 -8.32 -1.12
C MET A 298 0.00 -7.34 -1.38
N GLU A 299 -0.33 -6.06 -1.45
CA GLU A 299 0.62 -4.97 -1.65
C GLU A 299 1.62 -4.86 -0.50
N SER A 300 1.20 -5.15 0.72
CA SER A 300 2.07 -5.18 1.91
C SER A 300 3.07 -6.35 1.87
N TYR A 301 2.62 -7.54 1.44
CA TYR A 301 3.49 -8.68 1.19
C TYR A 301 4.53 -8.34 0.11
N ASP A 302 4.09 -7.76 -1.01
CA ASP A 302 4.96 -7.41 -2.13
C ASP A 302 5.98 -6.33 -1.74
N ALA A 303 5.58 -5.33 -0.96
CA ALA A 303 6.48 -4.29 -0.48
C ALA A 303 7.64 -4.86 0.38
N ALA A 304 7.32 -5.78 1.30
CA ALA A 304 8.34 -6.45 2.11
C ALA A 304 9.22 -7.38 1.28
N ALA A 305 8.63 -8.17 0.38
CA ALA A 305 9.35 -9.10 -0.50
C ALA A 305 10.33 -8.37 -1.43
N LEU A 306 9.89 -7.28 -2.09
CA LEU A 306 10.73 -6.46 -2.96
C LEU A 306 11.95 -5.90 -2.22
N MET A 307 11.77 -5.37 -1.00
CA MET A 307 12.90 -4.90 -0.20
C MET A 307 13.90 -6.02 0.08
N LEU A 308 13.42 -7.18 0.52
CA LEU A 308 14.29 -8.31 0.87
C LEU A 308 15.03 -8.89 -0.33
N LEU A 309 14.35 -9.01 -1.47
CA LEU A 309 14.99 -9.47 -2.71
C LEU A 309 16.00 -8.45 -3.25
N ALA A 310 15.70 -7.14 -3.15
CA ALA A 310 16.61 -6.07 -3.53
C ALA A 310 17.88 -6.05 -2.63
N MET A 311 17.73 -6.29 -1.33
CA MET A 311 18.85 -6.46 -0.40
C MET A 311 19.72 -7.65 -0.80
N GLU A 312 19.12 -8.80 -1.17
CA GLU A 312 19.86 -9.96 -1.65
C GLU A 312 20.62 -9.64 -2.93
N ALA A 313 19.99 -8.94 -3.88
CA ALA A 313 20.63 -8.54 -5.14
C ALA A 313 21.80 -7.56 -4.93
N ALA A 314 21.67 -6.66 -3.97
CA ALA A 314 22.72 -5.71 -3.61
C ALA A 314 23.80 -6.31 -2.70
N LYS A 315 23.57 -7.51 -2.13
CA LYS A 315 24.41 -8.11 -1.07
C LYS A 315 24.61 -7.15 0.10
N SER A 316 23.58 -6.35 0.42
CA SER A 316 23.63 -5.32 1.44
C SER A 316 22.23 -4.99 1.96
N SER A 317 22.09 -4.80 3.26
CA SER A 317 20.90 -4.27 3.90
C SER A 317 20.91 -2.74 4.05
N ASP A 318 21.93 -2.07 3.52
CA ASP A 318 21.99 -0.61 3.45
C ASP A 318 21.07 -0.08 2.35
N SER A 319 20.14 0.79 2.71
CA SER A 319 19.17 1.38 1.77
C SER A 319 19.83 2.07 0.57
N GLN A 320 20.97 2.72 0.75
CA GLN A 320 21.68 3.38 -0.35
C GLN A 320 22.27 2.37 -1.36
N ALA A 321 22.56 1.15 -0.91
CA ALA A 321 23.06 0.09 -1.77
C ALA A 321 21.92 -0.63 -2.51
N TYR A 322 20.80 -0.93 -1.83
CA TYR A 322 19.77 -1.77 -2.44
C TYR A 322 18.64 -1.00 -3.15
N LYS A 323 18.46 0.30 -2.90
CA LYS A 323 17.38 1.10 -3.54
C LYS A 323 17.38 1.00 -5.07
N GLY A 324 18.56 1.00 -5.70
CA GLY A 324 18.72 0.85 -7.15
C GLY A 324 18.39 -0.54 -7.68
N LYS A 325 18.17 -1.54 -6.81
CA LYS A 325 17.79 -2.89 -7.19
C LYS A 325 16.30 -3.17 -7.18
N ILE A 326 15.51 -2.29 -6.56
CA ILE A 326 14.05 -2.50 -6.41
C ILE A 326 13.38 -2.56 -7.79
N MET A 327 13.69 -1.61 -8.67
CA MET A 327 13.14 -1.59 -10.04
C MET A 327 13.60 -2.80 -10.88
N ASP A 328 14.87 -3.22 -10.73
CA ASP A 328 15.42 -4.37 -11.44
C ASP A 328 14.69 -5.67 -11.02
N ILE A 329 14.35 -5.80 -9.73
CA ILE A 329 13.65 -6.98 -9.18
C ILE A 329 12.17 -6.98 -9.55
N ALA A 330 11.52 -5.81 -9.55
CA ALA A 330 10.07 -5.68 -9.76
C ALA A 330 9.65 -5.89 -11.22
N ASN A 331 10.57 -5.84 -12.17
CA ASN A 331 10.25 -5.80 -13.59
C ASN A 331 11.02 -6.85 -14.40
N ALA A 332 10.43 -7.21 -15.55
CA ALA A 332 11.13 -8.04 -16.56
C ALA A 332 12.44 -7.33 -17.06
N PRO A 333 13.44 -8.10 -17.52
CA PRO A 333 13.38 -9.54 -17.81
C PRO A 333 13.68 -10.40 -16.58
N GLY A 334 13.26 -11.66 -16.60
CA GLY A 334 13.64 -12.63 -15.57
C GLY A 334 12.67 -13.79 -15.42
N GLU A 335 12.99 -14.67 -14.48
CA GLU A 335 12.08 -15.74 -14.05
C GLU A 335 10.96 -15.14 -13.21
N LYS A 336 9.69 -15.44 -13.55
CA LYS A 336 8.53 -14.95 -12.79
C LYS A 336 8.48 -15.52 -11.38
N ILE A 337 8.34 -14.63 -10.42
CA ILE A 337 8.30 -14.94 -8.99
C ILE A 337 6.94 -14.56 -8.42
N PHE A 338 6.31 -15.50 -7.75
CA PHE A 338 5.02 -15.37 -7.09
C PHE A 338 5.14 -15.65 -5.58
N PRO A 339 4.11 -15.37 -4.76
CA PRO A 339 4.08 -15.82 -3.37
C PRO A 339 4.35 -17.34 -3.26
N GLY A 340 5.18 -17.73 -2.31
CA GLY A 340 5.67 -19.10 -2.15
C GLY A 340 6.96 -19.41 -2.93
N ASP A 341 7.40 -18.52 -3.82
CA ASP A 341 8.59 -18.70 -4.64
C ASP A 341 9.82 -17.88 -4.16
N LEU A 342 9.76 -17.20 -2.98
CA LEU A 342 10.86 -16.34 -2.52
C LEU A 342 12.17 -17.10 -2.31
N LYS A 343 12.12 -18.36 -1.85
CA LYS A 343 13.30 -19.23 -1.79
C LYS A 343 13.95 -19.43 -3.14
N LYS A 344 13.14 -19.61 -4.20
CA LYS A 344 13.62 -19.74 -5.59
C LYS A 344 14.23 -18.43 -6.06
N ALA A 345 13.57 -17.29 -5.78
CA ALA A 345 14.06 -15.97 -6.14
C ALA A 345 15.43 -15.68 -5.52
N LEU A 346 15.58 -15.87 -4.21
CA LEU A 346 16.84 -15.72 -3.49
C LEU A 346 17.97 -16.56 -4.11
N LYS A 347 17.66 -17.80 -4.50
CA LYS A 347 18.64 -18.68 -5.18
C LYS A 347 19.05 -18.11 -6.55
N LEU A 348 18.09 -17.73 -7.38
CA LEU A 348 18.36 -17.17 -8.70
C LEU A 348 19.21 -15.91 -8.61
N ILE A 349 18.85 -14.98 -7.72
CA ILE A 349 19.60 -13.75 -7.47
C ILE A 349 21.02 -14.06 -6.99
N SER A 350 21.20 -15.04 -6.09
CA SER A 350 22.53 -15.43 -5.61
C SER A 350 23.41 -16.03 -6.70
N GLU A 351 22.81 -16.62 -7.74
CA GLU A 351 23.49 -17.14 -8.93
C GLU A 351 23.72 -16.06 -10.01
N GLY A 352 23.33 -14.80 -9.75
CA GLY A 352 23.46 -13.68 -10.69
C GLY A 352 22.46 -13.74 -11.85
N LYS A 353 21.31 -14.40 -11.66
CA LYS A 353 20.24 -14.49 -12.64
C LYS A 353 19.16 -13.43 -12.35
N ASP A 354 18.55 -12.94 -13.41
CA ASP A 354 17.44 -12.00 -13.31
C ASP A 354 16.15 -12.69 -12.86
N VAL A 355 15.35 -11.95 -12.10
CA VAL A 355 13.99 -12.32 -11.67
C VAL A 355 13.02 -11.23 -12.10
N ASP A 356 11.78 -11.63 -12.37
CA ASP A 356 10.64 -10.79 -12.65
C ASP A 356 9.62 -11.00 -11.50
N TYR A 357 9.64 -10.11 -10.50
CA TYR A 357 8.79 -10.26 -9.33
C TYR A 357 7.38 -9.78 -9.63
N VAL A 358 6.52 -10.72 -9.98
CA VAL A 358 5.08 -10.45 -10.22
C VAL A 358 4.32 -10.30 -8.88
N GLY A 359 4.77 -11.02 -7.86
CA GLY A 359 4.20 -10.95 -6.52
C GLY A 359 2.74 -11.38 -6.41
N ALA A 360 2.09 -10.91 -5.35
CA ALA A 360 0.69 -11.16 -5.05
C ALA A 360 -0.24 -10.21 -5.82
N SER A 361 0.14 -8.92 -5.91
CA SER A 361 -0.67 -7.86 -6.52
C SER A 361 -0.44 -7.67 -8.03
N ALA A 362 0.36 -8.55 -8.67
CA ALA A 362 0.84 -8.38 -10.05
C ALA A 362 1.59 -7.04 -10.20
N VAL A 363 2.48 -6.78 -9.25
CA VAL A 363 3.21 -5.52 -9.19
C VAL A 363 4.17 -5.40 -10.39
N GLU A 364 4.10 -4.27 -11.06
CA GLU A 364 5.05 -3.80 -12.07
C GLU A 364 5.33 -2.34 -11.73
N LEU A 365 6.57 -2.02 -11.44
CA LEU A 365 6.93 -0.65 -11.06
C LEU A 365 7.27 0.17 -12.29
N ILE A 366 6.60 1.32 -12.42
CA ILE A 366 6.78 2.28 -13.51
C ILE A 366 7.28 3.62 -12.99
N GLY A 367 7.70 4.48 -13.90
CA GLY A 367 8.11 5.86 -13.57
C GLY A 367 9.18 5.90 -12.48
N GLY A 368 8.90 6.62 -11.42
CA GLY A 368 9.75 6.77 -10.24
C GLY A 368 9.62 5.67 -9.19
N GLY A 369 8.91 4.56 -9.45
CA GLY A 369 8.75 3.46 -8.48
C GLY A 369 7.32 3.28 -7.97
N GLU A 370 6.33 3.60 -8.80
CA GLU A 370 4.91 3.35 -8.50
C GLU A 370 4.36 2.14 -9.27
N SER A 371 3.38 1.45 -8.72
CA SER A 371 2.72 0.33 -9.40
C SER A 371 1.91 0.81 -10.61
N ALA A 372 1.99 0.08 -11.73
CA ALA A 372 1.20 0.33 -12.93
C ALA A 372 -0.32 0.22 -12.69
N GLY A 373 -0.71 -0.64 -11.79
CA GLY A 373 -2.03 -0.71 -11.17
C GLY A 373 -3.09 -1.49 -11.90
N ASN A 374 -3.67 -2.45 -11.17
CA ASN A 374 -4.92 -3.12 -11.48
C ASN A 374 -5.92 -2.87 -10.36
N TYR A 375 -7.21 -2.85 -10.69
CA TYR A 375 -8.29 -2.62 -9.73
C TYR A 375 -9.33 -3.73 -9.80
N ALA A 376 -9.77 -4.20 -8.64
CA ALA A 376 -11.01 -4.93 -8.50
C ALA A 376 -12.17 -3.94 -8.47
N GLN A 377 -13.16 -4.14 -9.34
CA GLN A 377 -14.44 -3.45 -9.27
C GLN A 377 -15.33 -4.17 -8.28
N ILE A 378 -15.85 -3.43 -7.30
CA ILE A 378 -16.66 -3.94 -6.21
C ILE A 378 -18.12 -3.54 -6.42
N GLU A 379 -19.03 -4.42 -6.02
CA GLU A 379 -20.45 -4.14 -5.83
C GLU A 379 -20.87 -4.62 -4.44
N VAL A 380 -21.57 -3.79 -3.68
CA VAL A 380 -22.08 -4.19 -2.36
C VAL A 380 -23.39 -4.93 -2.54
N LYS A 381 -23.42 -6.20 -2.13
CA LYS A 381 -24.60 -7.07 -2.19
C LYS A 381 -24.84 -7.73 -0.85
N SER A 382 -26.06 -7.57 -0.36
CA SER A 382 -26.50 -8.18 0.92
C SER A 382 -25.52 -7.89 2.08
N GLY A 383 -24.96 -6.67 2.12
CA GLY A 383 -24.03 -6.25 3.16
C GLY A 383 -22.61 -6.83 3.00
N VAL A 384 -22.22 -7.29 1.80
CA VAL A 384 -20.89 -7.84 1.50
C VAL A 384 -20.31 -7.17 0.26
N ASN A 385 -19.03 -6.88 0.28
CA ASN A 385 -18.27 -6.43 -0.90
C ASN A 385 -17.99 -7.62 -1.80
N GLU A 386 -18.53 -7.60 -3.03
CA GLU A 386 -18.27 -8.64 -4.04
C GLU A 386 -17.43 -8.06 -5.19
N THR A 387 -16.34 -8.74 -5.56
CA THR A 387 -15.60 -8.41 -6.77
C THR A 387 -16.40 -8.89 -8.00
N VAL A 388 -16.72 -7.94 -8.90
CA VAL A 388 -17.53 -8.21 -10.10
C VAL A 388 -16.72 -8.12 -11.39
N ALA A 389 -15.58 -7.47 -11.38
CA ALA A 389 -14.65 -7.37 -12.52
C ALA A 389 -13.26 -6.96 -12.05
N TYR A 390 -12.26 -7.11 -12.93
CA TYR A 390 -10.94 -6.50 -12.79
C TYR A 390 -10.71 -5.50 -13.93
N ARG A 391 -9.94 -4.44 -13.64
CA ARG A 391 -9.75 -3.27 -14.52
C ARG A 391 -8.27 -2.95 -14.68
#